data_88b8f2b3edc7333c5a1b13d77b29272e
#
_entry.id   88b8f2b3edc7333c5a1b13d77b29272e
#
_cell.length_a   1.000
_cell.length_b   1.000
_cell.length_c   1.000
_cell.angle_alpha   90.00
_cell.angle_beta   90.00
_cell.angle_gamma   90.00
#
_symmetry.space_group_name_H-M   'P 1'
#
loop_
_entity.id
_entity.type
_entity.pdbx_description
1 polymer ?
#
loop_
_entity_poly.entity_id
_entity_poly.type
_entity_poly.pdbx_seq_one_letter_code
_entity_poly.pdbx_strand_id
1 'polypeptide(L)'
;MSLETQPSAGTIGLDDLVADTWAGRIRIPHFQRDFRWSSKDVVRLLDSIDRGYPIGNLLLWERHSPKAELALGALTISAPQSEKGLWVVDGQQRIISLANVLHPDGSADSRFDIYYDLKARIFVQSPRVMSAHLIKVPILFDIESLIDWFHAKGPDFDREYLNTATRVAKRIREYKIPAYFVRVDDKDILTDIFDRMNNYGKRLTRSEVFEALYSGPENAVDDHLTIPRIVSRIDSTTGFGQIPERTVLASILVRRGSDPTRDIHSEFTGGDSLGSAGARAGKDFAEEDRDTAYEQGAAALQRAVEFLQRHAAVPHVAFLSYEALLVVLTRFFAFFPDPSTNSLRLLRRWYWRTTAAGPVVFRGSFSQMARALPSRIDRDSEQGSVQALLRVIGNEDRYPLDFPGQFRTNHASSKAILCSWWDRSPRSFESGERFEVHDLAAIIGEKTTARPSVQRVYSQSAAGSLYPSPGNFLLLPSTEDPAPISEAIEFSTDEKLLESHLIDRGAHRSLIESGPKKFLDLRNTLLETWFRSFLSRVTEWGFEDTVDIQSLDFDSED
;
A
#
# COMPACT_ATOMS: atom_id res chain seq x y z
N MET A 1 -32.65 -9.48 22.84
CA MET A 1 -31.27 -8.93 22.95
C MET A 1 -30.94 -8.85 24.43
N SER A 2 -30.05 -9.70 24.93
CA SER A 2 -29.64 -9.68 26.34
C SER A 2 -28.80 -8.44 26.62
N LEU A 3 -28.92 -7.90 27.84
CA LEU A 3 -28.16 -6.72 28.33
C LEU A 3 -26.63 -6.94 28.34
N GLU A 4 -26.15 -8.15 28.07
CA GLU A 4 -24.73 -8.53 28.07
C GLU A 4 -23.96 -8.14 26.81
N THR A 5 -24.63 -7.68 25.76
CA THR A 5 -24.01 -7.34 24.45
C THR A 5 -23.66 -5.86 24.28
N GLN A 6 -23.93 -5.00 25.26
CA GLN A 6 -23.62 -3.59 25.15
C GLN A 6 -22.15 -3.30 25.50
N PRO A 7 -21.41 -2.55 24.65
CA PRO A 7 -20.09 -2.07 25.01
C PRO A 7 -20.13 -1.25 26.30
N SER A 8 -19.26 -1.56 27.26
CA SER A 8 -19.11 -0.73 28.44
C SER A 8 -18.17 0.44 28.15
N ALA A 9 -18.63 1.67 28.39
CA ALA A 9 -17.80 2.86 28.29
C ALA A 9 -17.09 3.12 29.63
N GLY A 10 -15.79 3.44 29.57
CA GLY A 10 -14.97 3.76 30.73
C GLY A 10 -13.80 4.68 30.36
N THR A 11 -12.92 4.85 31.32
CA THR A 11 -11.61 5.51 31.09
C THR A 11 -10.50 4.64 31.63
N ILE A 12 -9.37 4.60 30.93
CA ILE A 12 -8.15 3.95 31.38
C ILE A 12 -7.07 5.01 31.63
N GLY A 13 -6.37 4.93 32.77
CA GLY A 13 -5.21 5.77 33.03
C GLY A 13 -4.08 5.46 32.06
N LEU A 14 -3.29 6.44 31.69
CA LEU A 14 -2.17 6.21 30.76
C LEU A 14 -1.13 5.29 31.38
N ASP A 15 -0.85 5.40 32.66
CA ASP A 15 0.02 4.52 33.42
C ASP A 15 -0.49 3.07 33.44
N ASP A 16 -1.79 2.86 33.70
CA ASP A 16 -2.42 1.53 33.62
C ASP A 16 -2.35 0.96 32.20
N LEU A 17 -2.63 1.77 31.19
CA LEU A 17 -2.61 1.36 29.78
C LEU A 17 -1.23 0.83 29.38
N VAL A 18 -0.16 1.58 29.70
CA VAL A 18 1.20 1.15 29.33
C VAL A 18 1.68 -0.01 30.18
N ALA A 19 1.35 -0.06 31.47
CA ALA A 19 1.66 -1.18 32.36
C ALA A 19 0.99 -2.47 31.85
N ASP A 20 -0.28 -2.41 31.45
CA ASP A 20 -1.01 -3.53 30.87
C ASP A 20 -0.45 -3.96 29.52
N THR A 21 0.05 -3.01 28.74
CA THR A 21 0.72 -3.30 27.46
C THR A 21 2.05 -4.02 27.69
N TRP A 22 2.89 -3.53 28.60
CA TRP A 22 4.18 -4.14 28.92
C TRP A 22 4.04 -5.50 29.61
N ALA A 23 2.97 -5.69 30.39
CA ALA A 23 2.62 -7.00 30.97
C ALA A 23 2.01 -7.98 29.96
N GLY A 24 1.77 -7.55 28.72
CA GLY A 24 1.15 -8.36 27.68
C GLY A 24 -0.34 -8.67 27.91
N ARG A 25 -1.04 -7.91 28.76
CA ARG A 25 -2.51 -7.99 28.92
C ARG A 25 -3.22 -7.32 27.75
N ILE A 26 -2.68 -6.20 27.23
CA ILE A 26 -3.15 -5.57 26.01
C ILE A 26 -2.46 -6.25 24.84
N ARG A 27 -3.27 -6.75 23.92
CA ARG A 27 -2.86 -7.50 22.73
C ARG A 27 -3.10 -6.66 21.48
N ILE A 28 -2.09 -6.57 20.64
CA ILE A 28 -2.24 -5.99 19.31
C ILE A 28 -2.23 -7.16 18.33
N PRO A 29 -3.29 -7.31 17.54
CA PRO A 29 -3.37 -8.38 16.53
C PRO A 29 -2.25 -8.26 15.50
N HIS A 30 -1.61 -9.37 15.13
CA HIS A 30 -0.47 -9.40 14.19
C HIS A 30 -0.78 -8.90 12.77
N PHE A 31 -2.06 -8.86 12.39
CA PHE A 31 -2.53 -8.41 11.09
C PHE A 31 -2.77 -6.90 11.01
N GLN A 32 -2.75 -6.19 12.16
CA GLN A 32 -2.89 -4.74 12.14
C GLN A 32 -1.59 -4.13 11.62
N ARG A 33 -1.74 -3.09 10.79
CA ARG A 33 -0.68 -2.41 10.03
C ARG A 33 0.60 -2.25 10.82
N ASP A 34 1.73 -2.39 10.14
CA ASP A 34 3.01 -1.89 10.62
C ASP A 34 2.88 -0.49 11.21
N PHE A 35 3.67 -0.21 12.22
CA PHE A 35 3.66 1.10 12.84
C PHE A 35 3.99 2.19 11.81
N ARG A 36 3.00 3.03 11.47
CA ARG A 36 3.09 4.03 10.39
C ARG A 36 3.31 5.45 10.86
N TRP A 37 3.18 5.70 12.14
CA TRP A 37 3.40 7.03 12.67
C TRP A 37 4.88 7.39 12.62
N SER A 38 5.14 8.62 12.20
CA SER A 38 6.46 9.25 12.28
C SER A 38 6.71 9.78 13.69
N SER A 39 7.96 10.09 14.01
CA SER A 39 8.30 10.79 15.26
C SER A 39 7.55 12.11 15.44
N LYS A 40 7.16 12.78 14.34
CA LYS A 40 6.31 13.99 14.40
C LYS A 40 4.90 13.70 14.93
N ASP A 41 4.35 12.54 14.58
CA ASP A 41 3.02 12.13 15.06
C ASP A 41 3.08 11.75 16.54
N VAL A 42 4.17 11.11 16.98
CA VAL A 42 4.43 10.79 18.39
C VAL A 42 4.58 12.08 19.22
N VAL A 43 5.34 13.06 18.72
CA VAL A 43 5.46 14.39 19.38
C VAL A 43 4.10 15.07 19.51
N ARG A 44 3.27 15.05 18.47
CA ARG A 44 1.90 15.62 18.52
C ARG A 44 1.01 14.91 19.53
N LEU A 45 1.14 13.59 19.65
CA LEU A 45 0.40 12.81 20.65
C LEU A 45 0.78 13.26 22.06
N LEU A 46 2.08 13.34 22.37
CA LEU A 46 2.57 13.79 23.67
C LEU A 46 2.21 15.25 23.97
N ASP A 47 2.29 16.14 23.00
CA ASP A 47 1.85 17.55 23.14
C ASP A 47 0.35 17.64 23.46
N SER A 48 -0.48 16.81 22.83
CA SER A 48 -1.91 16.73 23.13
C SER A 48 -2.17 16.27 24.56
N ILE A 49 -1.42 15.29 25.05
CA ILE A 49 -1.51 14.79 26.42
C ILE A 49 -1.09 15.88 27.43
N ASP A 50 0.05 16.55 27.21
CA ASP A 50 0.51 17.62 28.10
C ASP A 50 -0.47 18.79 28.16
N ARG A 51 -1.14 19.11 27.05
CA ARG A 51 -2.19 20.14 26.99
C ARG A 51 -3.55 19.68 27.49
N GLY A 52 -3.73 18.40 27.79
CA GLY A 52 -5.02 17.83 28.17
C GLY A 52 -6.03 17.77 27.02
N TYR A 53 -5.56 17.75 25.77
CA TYR A 53 -6.43 17.64 24.59
C TYR A 53 -6.86 16.21 24.35
N PRO A 54 -8.07 15.97 23.82
CA PRO A 54 -8.51 14.61 23.47
C PRO A 54 -7.60 13.99 22.41
N ILE A 55 -7.14 12.75 22.68
CA ILE A 55 -6.33 11.95 21.73
C ILE A 55 -7.16 10.88 21.01
N GLY A 56 -8.48 10.92 21.18
CA GLY A 56 -9.43 9.91 20.66
C GLY A 56 -9.72 8.81 21.67
N ASN A 57 -10.63 7.91 21.30
CA ASN A 57 -11.08 6.80 22.12
C ASN A 57 -10.30 5.53 21.79
N LEU A 58 -10.22 4.60 22.74
CA LEU A 58 -9.77 3.23 22.49
C LEU A 58 -10.99 2.32 22.35
N LEU A 59 -10.88 1.30 21.50
CA LEU A 59 -11.82 0.20 21.43
C LEU A 59 -11.06 -1.09 21.73
N LEU A 60 -11.42 -1.75 22.81
CA LEU A 60 -10.77 -2.93 23.35
C LEU A 60 -11.76 -4.09 23.42
N TRP A 61 -11.37 -5.23 22.93
CA TRP A 61 -12.15 -6.47 22.98
C TRP A 61 -11.59 -7.41 24.04
N GLU A 62 -12.36 -7.67 25.07
CA GLU A 62 -12.00 -8.59 26.17
C GLU A 62 -12.31 -10.04 25.74
N ARG A 63 -11.27 -10.88 25.65
CA ARG A 63 -11.40 -12.30 25.29
C ARG A 63 -10.24 -13.13 25.83
N HIS A 64 -10.41 -14.46 25.82
CA HIS A 64 -9.31 -15.39 26.10
C HIS A 64 -8.11 -15.12 25.15
N SER A 65 -6.90 -15.15 25.71
CA SER A 65 -5.65 -14.85 25.00
C SER A 65 -4.58 -15.88 25.36
N PRO A 66 -4.00 -16.61 24.41
CA PRO A 66 -2.95 -17.57 24.66
C PRO A 66 -1.62 -16.87 24.99
N LYS A 67 -0.66 -17.63 25.50
CA LYS A 67 0.73 -17.17 25.61
C LYS A 67 1.29 -16.82 24.23
N ALA A 68 1.94 -15.66 24.09
CA ALA A 68 2.51 -15.20 22.83
C ALA A 68 3.72 -14.27 23.04
N GLU A 69 4.58 -14.16 22.04
CA GLU A 69 5.57 -13.09 21.91
C GLU A 69 4.97 -11.99 21.01
N LEU A 70 4.93 -10.77 21.53
CA LEU A 70 4.30 -9.62 20.84
C LEU A 70 5.38 -8.63 20.40
N ALA A 71 5.47 -8.37 19.10
CA ALA A 71 6.28 -7.28 18.56
C ALA A 71 5.47 -5.98 18.59
N LEU A 72 5.90 -4.99 19.36
CA LEU A 72 5.24 -3.71 19.56
C LEU A 72 6.19 -2.55 19.22
N GLY A 73 6.35 -2.22 17.95
CA GLY A 73 7.34 -1.22 17.54
C GLY A 73 8.78 -1.70 17.79
N ALA A 74 9.52 -1.04 18.68
CA ALA A 74 10.86 -1.44 19.08
C ALA A 74 10.88 -2.48 20.20
N LEU A 75 9.74 -2.69 20.87
CA LEU A 75 9.65 -3.59 22.03
C LEU A 75 9.19 -4.99 21.61
N THR A 76 9.76 -6.02 22.25
CA THR A 76 9.25 -7.39 22.21
C THR A 76 8.74 -7.75 23.61
N ILE A 77 7.47 -8.09 23.73
CA ILE A 77 6.79 -8.37 25.00
C ILE A 77 6.42 -9.84 25.07
N SER A 78 6.89 -10.53 26.13
CA SER A 78 6.44 -11.88 26.45
C SER A 78 5.10 -11.83 27.19
N ALA A 79 4.04 -12.22 26.51
CA ALA A 79 2.69 -12.08 26.99
C ALA A 79 2.16 -13.42 27.53
N PRO A 80 1.82 -13.53 28.82
CA PRO A 80 1.30 -14.76 29.42
C PRO A 80 -0.12 -15.07 28.91
N GLN A 81 -0.55 -16.32 29.06
CA GLN A 81 -1.96 -16.67 28.85
C GLN A 81 -2.86 -15.86 29.80
N SER A 82 -3.99 -15.38 29.30
CA SER A 82 -4.97 -14.61 30.07
C SER A 82 -6.40 -14.97 29.64
N GLU A 83 -7.27 -15.19 30.64
CA GLU A 83 -8.72 -15.40 30.38
C GLU A 83 -9.41 -14.10 29.90
N LYS A 84 -8.82 -12.95 30.23
CA LYS A 84 -9.38 -11.61 29.95
C LYS A 84 -8.34 -10.71 29.32
N GLY A 85 -7.73 -11.14 28.23
CA GLY A 85 -6.83 -10.30 27.44
C GLY A 85 -7.62 -9.23 26.69
N LEU A 86 -7.06 -8.03 26.60
CA LEU A 86 -7.66 -6.89 25.94
C LEU A 86 -7.06 -6.75 24.54
N TRP A 87 -7.83 -7.12 23.53
CA TRP A 87 -7.41 -6.99 22.14
C TRP A 87 -7.75 -5.61 21.59
N VAL A 88 -6.74 -4.94 21.02
CA VAL A 88 -6.90 -3.60 20.48
C VAL A 88 -7.64 -3.68 19.16
N VAL A 89 -8.82 -3.11 19.11
CA VAL A 89 -9.66 -2.99 17.93
C VAL A 89 -9.47 -1.63 17.27
N ASP A 90 -9.41 -0.54 18.04
CA ASP A 90 -9.01 0.79 17.58
C ASP A 90 -8.08 1.46 18.60
N GLY A 91 -7.12 2.24 18.09
CA GLY A 91 -6.13 2.96 18.88
C GLY A 91 -4.73 2.36 18.88
N GLN A 92 -4.45 1.37 18.03
CA GLN A 92 -3.17 0.67 17.94
C GLN A 92 -1.97 1.62 17.86
N GLN A 93 -1.97 2.57 16.91
CA GLN A 93 -0.84 3.49 16.70
C GLN A 93 -0.55 4.31 17.97
N ARG A 94 -1.60 4.70 18.70
CA ARG A 94 -1.49 5.42 19.98
C ARG A 94 -0.89 4.55 21.06
N ILE A 95 -1.37 3.31 21.21
CA ILE A 95 -0.87 2.37 22.22
C ILE A 95 0.60 2.01 21.94
N ILE A 96 0.96 1.68 20.69
CA ILE A 96 2.35 1.40 20.33
C ILE A 96 3.23 2.62 20.58
N SER A 97 2.80 3.82 20.21
CA SER A 97 3.56 5.05 20.45
C SER A 97 3.82 5.28 21.94
N LEU A 98 2.77 5.17 22.76
CA LEU A 98 2.87 5.39 24.21
C LEU A 98 3.72 4.30 24.87
N ALA A 99 3.50 3.04 24.53
CA ALA A 99 4.28 1.93 25.08
C ALA A 99 5.78 2.06 24.78
N ASN A 100 6.15 2.53 23.59
CA ASN A 100 7.55 2.68 23.21
C ASN A 100 8.17 3.99 23.74
N VAL A 101 7.51 5.13 23.59
CA VAL A 101 8.08 6.42 23.99
C VAL A 101 8.24 6.57 25.49
N LEU A 102 7.46 5.82 26.29
CA LEU A 102 7.53 5.82 27.76
C LEU A 102 8.44 4.71 28.31
N HIS A 103 8.92 3.79 27.46
CA HIS A 103 9.81 2.69 27.86
C HIS A 103 11.28 3.02 27.51
N PRO A 104 12.25 2.77 28.40
CA PRO A 104 13.66 3.04 28.11
C PRO A 104 14.16 2.38 26.81
N ASP A 105 13.85 1.10 26.61
CA ASP A 105 14.29 0.33 25.44
C ASP A 105 13.58 0.77 24.15
N GLY A 106 12.36 1.29 24.25
CA GLY A 106 11.60 1.77 23.11
C GLY A 106 12.27 2.95 22.40
N SER A 107 13.05 3.77 23.14
CA SER A 107 13.81 4.90 22.61
C SER A 107 15.03 4.48 21.76
N ALA A 108 15.32 3.20 21.60
CA ALA A 108 16.33 2.71 20.65
C ALA A 108 15.88 2.92 19.18
N ASP A 109 14.57 2.98 18.91
CA ASP A 109 14.04 3.36 17.63
C ASP A 109 13.87 4.89 17.55
N SER A 110 14.45 5.50 16.52
CA SER A 110 14.44 6.95 16.31
C SER A 110 13.04 7.57 16.24
N ARG A 111 12.02 6.78 15.95
CA ARG A 111 10.61 7.23 15.95
C ARG A 111 10.12 7.56 17.36
N PHE A 112 10.68 6.93 18.39
CA PHE A 112 10.29 7.05 19.79
C PHE A 112 11.37 7.72 20.66
N ASP A 113 12.51 8.10 20.10
CA ASP A 113 13.57 8.85 20.82
C ASP A 113 13.18 10.33 20.96
N ILE A 114 12.28 10.59 21.90
CA ILE A 114 11.67 11.90 22.14
C ILE A 114 12.18 12.47 23.46
N TYR A 115 12.41 13.77 23.45
CA TYR A 115 12.84 14.57 24.60
C TYR A 115 11.81 15.66 24.90
N TYR A 116 11.80 16.10 26.14
CA TYR A 116 11.11 17.31 26.54
C TYR A 116 12.13 18.43 26.81
N ASP A 117 11.96 19.56 26.14
CA ASP A 117 12.76 20.75 26.37
C ASP A 117 12.12 21.55 27.51
N LEU A 118 12.77 21.52 28.68
CA LEU A 118 12.29 22.19 29.90
C LEU A 118 12.30 23.72 29.76
N LYS A 119 13.16 24.28 28.90
CA LYS A 119 13.26 25.70 28.62
C LYS A 119 12.16 26.16 27.65
N ALA A 120 12.05 25.48 26.52
CA ALA A 120 11.05 25.79 25.49
C ALA A 120 9.64 25.27 25.87
N ARG A 121 9.55 24.31 26.80
CA ARG A 121 8.31 23.65 27.24
C ARG A 121 7.58 22.92 26.12
N ILE A 122 8.32 22.20 25.30
CA ILE A 122 7.80 21.42 24.17
C ILE A 122 8.48 20.06 24.07
N PHE A 123 7.80 19.09 23.45
CA PHE A 123 8.41 17.85 23.05
C PHE A 123 9.20 18.02 21.75
N VAL A 124 10.39 17.44 21.69
CA VAL A 124 11.30 17.50 20.54
C VAL A 124 11.81 16.12 20.19
N GLN A 125 12.05 15.88 18.90
CA GLN A 125 12.74 14.67 18.44
C GLN A 125 14.19 14.72 18.93
N SER A 126 14.88 13.56 18.89
CA SER A 126 16.29 13.45 19.28
C SER A 126 17.11 14.64 18.76
N PRO A 127 17.61 15.50 19.65
CA PRO A 127 18.31 16.73 19.27
C PRO A 127 19.72 16.39 18.80
N ARG A 128 20.22 17.13 17.80
CA ARG A 128 21.62 16.97 17.33
C ARG A 128 22.65 17.37 18.39
N VAL A 129 22.28 18.26 19.31
CA VAL A 129 23.14 18.75 20.40
C VAL A 129 22.38 18.59 21.71
N MET A 130 22.96 17.83 22.62
CA MET A 130 22.41 17.62 23.96
C MET A 130 22.64 18.85 24.83
N SER A 131 21.59 19.33 25.47
CA SER A 131 21.61 20.47 26.40
C SER A 131 21.13 20.02 27.78
N ALA A 132 21.57 20.71 28.83
CA ALA A 132 21.27 20.35 30.20
C ALA A 132 19.75 20.40 30.54
N HIS A 133 18.96 21.16 29.77
CA HIS A 133 17.53 21.32 29.93
C HIS A 133 16.69 20.32 29.11
N LEU A 134 17.32 19.38 28.42
CA LEU A 134 16.64 18.31 27.70
C LEU A 134 16.56 17.06 28.57
N ILE A 135 15.37 16.48 28.66
CA ILE A 135 15.12 15.26 29.41
C ILE A 135 14.39 14.25 28.53
N LYS A 136 14.83 12.99 28.53
CA LYS A 136 14.14 11.91 27.81
C LYS A 136 12.76 11.64 28.40
N VAL A 137 11.79 11.36 27.55
CA VAL A 137 10.41 11.09 27.96
C VAL A 137 10.29 9.89 28.90
N PRO A 138 10.99 8.75 28.73
CA PRO A 138 10.96 7.66 29.73
C PRO A 138 11.38 8.10 31.13
N ILE A 139 12.37 8.99 31.24
CA ILE A 139 12.83 9.54 32.55
C ILE A 139 11.74 10.41 33.18
N LEU A 140 10.99 11.18 32.39
CA LEU A 140 9.85 11.97 32.89
C LEU A 140 8.72 11.08 33.40
N PHE A 141 8.50 9.93 32.77
CA PHE A 141 7.41 9.04 33.12
C PHE A 141 7.69 8.26 34.41
N ASP A 142 8.90 7.76 34.58
CA ASP A 142 9.32 7.00 35.75
C ASP A 142 9.79 7.92 36.89
N ILE A 143 9.18 7.79 38.08
CA ILE A 143 9.45 8.69 39.20
C ILE A 143 10.88 8.51 39.74
N GLU A 144 11.36 7.29 39.85
CA GLU A 144 12.69 6.99 40.40
C GLU A 144 13.76 7.55 39.46
N SER A 145 13.63 7.26 38.17
CA SER A 145 14.52 7.80 37.13
C SER A 145 14.52 9.34 37.11
N LEU A 146 13.36 9.96 37.33
CA LEU A 146 13.24 11.43 37.39
C LEU A 146 13.99 12.03 38.60
N ILE A 147 13.86 11.38 39.77
CA ILE A 147 14.57 11.79 40.99
C ILE A 147 16.09 11.64 40.78
N ASP A 148 16.53 10.50 40.28
CA ASP A 148 17.95 10.24 40.01
C ASP A 148 18.52 11.23 39.00
N TRP A 149 17.75 11.55 37.95
CA TRP A 149 18.16 12.54 36.95
C TRP A 149 18.36 13.92 37.59
N PHE A 150 17.50 14.36 38.53
CA PHE A 150 17.69 15.60 39.25
C PHE A 150 18.90 15.58 40.19
N HIS A 151 19.09 14.50 40.91
CA HIS A 151 20.26 14.35 41.78
C HIS A 151 21.57 14.45 40.99
N ALA A 152 21.59 13.89 39.78
CA ALA A 152 22.76 13.93 38.89
C ALA A 152 23.05 15.35 38.34
N LYS A 153 22.08 16.29 38.33
CA LYS A 153 22.26 17.66 37.84
C LYS A 153 22.94 18.60 38.85
N GLY A 154 22.93 18.23 40.14
CA GLY A 154 23.54 19.01 41.19
C GLY A 154 22.70 20.22 41.68
N PRO A 155 23.19 20.93 42.72
CA PRO A 155 22.42 21.96 43.42
C PRO A 155 22.21 23.25 42.62
N ASP A 156 23.01 23.51 41.62
CA ASP A 156 22.93 24.73 40.78
C ASP A 156 21.92 24.59 39.62
N PHE A 157 21.27 23.44 39.51
CA PHE A 157 20.28 23.23 38.46
C PHE A 157 19.01 24.02 38.74
N ASP A 158 18.48 24.71 37.73
CA ASP A 158 17.35 25.62 37.85
C ASP A 158 16.09 24.93 38.40
N ARG A 159 15.60 25.46 39.54
CA ARG A 159 14.38 24.95 40.18
C ARG A 159 13.13 25.06 39.29
N GLU A 160 13.12 26.00 38.35
CA GLU A 160 12.02 26.13 37.39
C GLU A 160 11.95 24.93 36.46
N TYR A 161 13.09 24.38 36.06
CA TYR A 161 13.14 23.16 35.27
C TYR A 161 12.63 21.94 36.05
N LEU A 162 12.97 21.84 37.34
CA LEU A 162 12.43 20.80 38.24
C LEU A 162 10.88 20.91 38.32
N ASN A 163 10.35 22.09 38.57
CA ASN A 163 8.90 22.32 38.63
C ASN A 163 8.22 21.99 37.30
N THR A 164 8.86 22.33 36.18
CA THR A 164 8.33 22.06 34.85
C THR A 164 8.31 20.55 34.56
N ALA A 165 9.42 19.83 34.83
CA ALA A 165 9.50 18.39 34.66
C ALA A 165 8.46 17.65 35.52
N THR A 166 8.36 18.00 36.80
CA THR A 166 7.36 17.40 37.72
C THR A 166 5.93 17.61 37.24
N ARG A 167 5.62 18.80 36.72
CA ARG A 167 4.29 19.14 36.19
C ARG A 167 3.96 18.30 34.95
N VAL A 168 4.89 18.20 34.00
CA VAL A 168 4.71 17.40 32.78
C VAL A 168 4.60 15.91 33.11
N ALA A 169 5.47 15.41 33.98
CA ALA A 169 5.45 14.04 34.46
C ALA A 169 4.09 13.68 35.09
N LYS A 170 3.54 14.60 35.93
CA LYS A 170 2.21 14.44 36.52
C LYS A 170 1.11 14.38 35.46
N ARG A 171 1.13 15.31 34.50
CA ARG A 171 0.12 15.37 33.41
C ARG A 171 0.11 14.11 32.56
N ILE A 172 1.29 13.57 32.22
CA ILE A 172 1.40 12.35 31.44
C ILE A 172 0.79 11.18 32.24
N ARG A 173 1.18 10.99 33.49
CA ARG A 173 0.70 9.87 34.30
C ARG A 173 -0.79 9.93 34.64
N GLU A 174 -1.30 11.13 34.96
CA GLU A 174 -2.72 11.32 35.34
C GLU A 174 -3.66 11.41 34.12
N TYR A 175 -3.13 11.38 32.89
CA TYR A 175 -3.95 11.48 31.70
C TYR A 175 -4.87 10.26 31.56
N LYS A 176 -6.16 10.52 31.33
CA LYS A 176 -7.18 9.49 31.17
C LYS A 176 -7.67 9.41 29.73
N ILE A 177 -7.67 8.21 29.20
CA ILE A 177 -8.09 7.92 27.83
C ILE A 177 -9.46 7.27 27.86
N PRO A 178 -10.47 7.82 27.16
CA PRO A 178 -11.75 7.14 27.01
C PRO A 178 -11.58 5.81 26.30
N ALA A 179 -12.21 4.77 26.83
CA ALA A 179 -12.13 3.43 26.27
C ALA A 179 -13.50 2.75 26.26
N TYR A 180 -13.78 2.02 25.20
CA TYR A 180 -14.91 1.13 25.10
C TYR A 180 -14.42 -0.32 25.22
N PHE A 181 -15.06 -1.10 26.10
CA PHE A 181 -14.77 -2.50 26.30
C PHE A 181 -15.91 -3.34 25.74
N VAL A 182 -15.59 -4.21 24.81
CA VAL A 182 -16.54 -5.14 24.17
C VAL A 182 -16.30 -6.53 24.73
N ARG A 183 -17.37 -7.18 25.20
CA ARG A 183 -17.35 -8.52 25.83
C ARG A 183 -18.28 -9.46 25.09
N VAL A 184 -18.18 -9.51 23.77
CA VAL A 184 -19.05 -10.31 22.91
C VAL A 184 -18.19 -11.35 22.22
N ASP A 185 -18.59 -12.62 22.31
CA ASP A 185 -17.93 -13.70 21.56
C ASP A 185 -18.46 -13.81 20.12
N ASP A 186 -19.57 -13.14 19.83
CA ASP A 186 -20.17 -13.10 18.49
C ASP A 186 -19.39 -12.11 17.59
N LYS A 187 -18.70 -12.67 16.61
CA LYS A 187 -17.87 -11.93 15.66
C LYS A 187 -18.68 -11.00 14.75
N ASP A 188 -19.96 -11.28 14.55
CA ASP A 188 -20.86 -10.52 13.69
C ASP A 188 -21.25 -9.21 14.36
N ILE A 189 -21.58 -9.30 15.65
CA ILE A 189 -21.88 -8.13 16.47
C ILE A 189 -20.65 -7.25 16.62
N LEU A 190 -19.47 -7.84 16.74
CA LEU A 190 -18.19 -7.10 16.77
C LEU A 190 -17.96 -6.34 15.48
N THR A 191 -18.20 -6.95 14.33
CA THR A 191 -18.06 -6.30 13.01
C THR A 191 -19.01 -5.10 12.88
N ASP A 192 -20.27 -5.26 13.32
CA ASP A 192 -21.27 -4.18 13.25
C ASP A 192 -20.93 -3.00 14.19
N ILE A 193 -20.46 -3.30 15.40
CA ILE A 193 -19.98 -2.28 16.34
C ILE A 193 -18.80 -1.53 15.73
N PHE A 194 -17.91 -2.26 15.10
CA PHE A 194 -16.71 -1.74 14.49
C PHE A 194 -16.99 -0.82 13.30
N ASP A 195 -17.84 -1.26 12.36
CA ASP A 195 -18.23 -0.47 11.18
C ASP A 195 -18.92 0.84 11.59
N ARG A 196 -19.74 0.81 12.64
CA ARG A 196 -20.44 2.00 13.14
C ARG A 196 -19.50 2.98 13.83
N MET A 197 -18.54 2.49 14.61
CA MET A 197 -17.57 3.36 15.32
C MET A 197 -16.52 3.96 14.36
N ASN A 198 -16.14 3.26 13.30
CA ASN A 198 -15.17 3.74 12.31
C ASN A 198 -15.67 4.88 11.41
N ASN A 199 -16.95 5.18 11.42
CA ASN A 199 -17.49 6.30 10.63
C ASN A 199 -17.06 7.68 11.12
N TYR A 200 -16.40 7.79 12.29
CA TYR A 200 -15.98 9.05 12.92
C TYR A 200 -14.46 9.28 12.98
N GLY A 201 -13.60 8.39 12.38
CA GLY A 201 -12.13 8.49 12.43
C GLY A 201 -11.43 8.11 11.13
N LYS A 202 -10.10 7.89 11.20
CA LYS A 202 -9.30 7.37 10.08
C LYS A 202 -9.68 5.91 9.86
N ARG A 203 -10.46 5.65 8.83
CA ARG A 203 -11.10 4.36 8.54
C ARG A 203 -10.08 3.23 8.49
N LEU A 204 -10.29 2.19 9.30
CA LEU A 204 -9.72 0.87 9.02
C LEU A 204 -10.38 0.31 7.75
N THR A 205 -9.62 -0.42 6.97
CA THR A 205 -10.17 -1.08 5.79
C THR A 205 -10.98 -2.31 6.20
N ARG A 206 -11.95 -2.71 5.39
CA ARG A 206 -12.75 -3.92 5.63
C ARG A 206 -11.89 -5.18 5.79
N SER A 207 -10.75 -5.24 5.10
CA SER A 207 -9.77 -6.32 5.24
C SER A 207 -9.15 -6.39 6.63
N GLU A 208 -8.75 -5.24 7.18
CA GLU A 208 -8.16 -5.17 8.53
C GLU A 208 -9.15 -5.59 9.61
N VAL A 209 -10.43 -5.23 9.45
CA VAL A 209 -11.51 -5.65 10.36
C VAL A 209 -11.74 -7.16 10.31
N PHE A 210 -11.80 -7.71 9.10
CA PHE A 210 -12.04 -9.13 8.88
C PHE A 210 -10.89 -9.98 9.43
N GLU A 211 -9.67 -9.59 9.15
CA GLU A 211 -8.48 -10.26 9.70
C GLU A 211 -8.47 -10.22 11.25
N ALA A 212 -8.85 -9.06 11.85
CA ALA A 212 -8.97 -8.91 13.29
C ALA A 212 -9.90 -9.92 13.93
N LEU A 213 -11.00 -10.21 13.27
CA LEU A 213 -12.06 -11.06 13.79
C LEU A 213 -11.81 -12.56 13.59
N TYR A 214 -11.10 -12.90 12.51
CA TYR A 214 -10.92 -14.29 12.09
C TYR A 214 -9.52 -14.87 12.34
N SER A 215 -8.50 -14.04 12.60
CA SER A 215 -7.19 -14.48 13.07
C SER A 215 -7.24 -14.73 14.58
N GLY A 216 -7.83 -15.84 14.98
CA GLY A 216 -7.92 -16.24 16.38
C GLY A 216 -6.56 -16.71 16.92
N PRO A 217 -6.36 -16.70 18.27
CA PRO A 217 -5.15 -17.17 18.91
C PRO A 217 -4.89 -18.68 18.74
N GLU A 218 -5.89 -19.44 18.35
CA GLU A 218 -5.76 -20.87 18.02
C GLU A 218 -4.92 -21.09 16.75
N ASN A 219 -4.75 -20.05 15.93
CA ASN A 219 -4.08 -20.10 14.63
C ASN A 219 -2.66 -19.49 14.64
N ALA A 220 -2.06 -19.24 15.80
CA ALA A 220 -0.68 -18.72 15.90
C ALA A 220 0.40 -19.72 15.42
N VAL A 221 0.00 -20.93 15.07
CA VAL A 221 0.84 -22.00 14.51
C VAL A 221 0.28 -22.51 13.17
N ASP A 222 -0.94 -22.12 12.79
CA ASP A 222 -1.57 -22.59 11.56
C ASP A 222 -1.14 -21.75 10.35
N ASP A 223 -0.80 -22.46 9.29
CA ASP A 223 -0.26 -22.01 8.00
C ASP A 223 -1.33 -21.32 7.12
N HIS A 224 -2.35 -20.69 7.72
CA HIS A 224 -3.42 -20.02 7.00
C HIS A 224 -2.93 -18.77 6.27
N LEU A 225 -3.31 -18.65 5.02
CA LEU A 225 -2.95 -17.54 4.16
C LEU A 225 -3.78 -16.30 4.53
N THR A 226 -3.10 -15.21 4.90
CA THR A 226 -3.70 -13.90 5.20
C THR A 226 -3.48 -12.92 4.05
N ILE A 227 -4.26 -11.82 3.99
CA ILE A 227 -4.09 -10.81 2.94
C ILE A 227 -2.68 -10.21 2.94
N PRO A 228 -2.08 -9.81 4.08
CA PRO A 228 -0.69 -9.35 4.11
C PRO A 228 0.32 -10.41 3.63
N ARG A 229 0.10 -11.69 3.97
CA ARG A 229 0.95 -12.79 3.45
C ARG A 229 0.80 -12.96 1.94
N ILE A 230 -0.40 -12.76 1.38
CA ILE A 230 -0.62 -12.78 -0.08
C ILE A 230 0.17 -11.64 -0.74
N VAL A 231 0.07 -10.42 -0.19
CA VAL A 231 0.84 -9.26 -0.68
C VAL A 231 2.33 -9.57 -0.71
N SER A 232 2.88 -10.02 0.43
CA SER A 232 4.31 -10.34 0.55
C SER A 232 4.73 -11.50 -0.37
N ARG A 233 3.90 -12.54 -0.52
CA ARG A 233 4.16 -13.69 -1.40
C ARG A 233 4.23 -13.26 -2.86
N ILE A 234 3.26 -12.48 -3.33
CA ILE A 234 3.23 -12.01 -4.73
C ILE A 234 4.41 -11.08 -4.99
N ASP A 235 4.71 -10.15 -4.08
CA ASP A 235 5.85 -9.25 -4.21
C ASP A 235 7.17 -10.03 -4.28
N SER A 236 7.43 -10.94 -3.33
CA SER A 236 8.65 -11.74 -3.31
C SER A 236 8.82 -12.66 -4.53
N THR A 237 7.70 -13.16 -5.09
CA THR A 237 7.72 -14.06 -6.24
C THR A 237 7.87 -13.32 -7.57
N THR A 238 7.24 -12.15 -7.70
CA THR A 238 7.11 -11.44 -8.98
C THR A 238 7.90 -10.13 -9.04
N GLY A 239 8.29 -9.56 -7.90
CA GLY A 239 8.85 -8.21 -7.83
C GLY A 239 7.87 -7.12 -8.24
N PHE A 240 6.54 -7.41 -8.25
CA PHE A 240 5.54 -6.44 -8.70
C PHE A 240 5.31 -5.30 -7.70
N GLY A 241 5.83 -5.43 -6.49
CA GLY A 241 5.67 -4.48 -5.39
C GLY A 241 4.42 -4.72 -4.55
N GLN A 242 4.27 -3.91 -3.51
CA GLN A 242 3.21 -4.05 -2.51
C GLN A 242 1.83 -3.67 -3.08
N ILE A 243 1.07 -4.67 -3.52
CA ILE A 243 -0.31 -4.48 -3.97
C ILE A 243 -1.15 -4.04 -2.76
N PRO A 244 -1.96 -2.94 -2.86
CA PRO A 244 -2.81 -2.53 -1.75
C PRO A 244 -3.72 -3.67 -1.27
N GLU A 245 -3.79 -3.90 0.04
CA GLU A 245 -4.59 -4.97 0.64
C GLU A 245 -6.05 -4.96 0.19
N ARG A 246 -6.65 -3.76 0.05
CA ARG A 246 -8.01 -3.60 -0.48
C ARG A 246 -8.15 -4.19 -1.89
N THR A 247 -7.08 -4.11 -2.71
CA THR A 247 -7.08 -4.66 -4.07
C THR A 247 -6.94 -6.17 -4.04
N VAL A 248 -6.13 -6.72 -3.13
CA VAL A 248 -6.03 -8.17 -2.89
C VAL A 248 -7.38 -8.72 -2.42
N LEU A 249 -8.02 -8.06 -1.43
CA LEU A 249 -9.33 -8.44 -0.96
C LEU A 249 -10.38 -8.41 -2.08
N ALA A 250 -10.43 -7.32 -2.86
CA ALA A 250 -11.33 -7.20 -4.00
C ALA A 250 -11.08 -8.31 -5.04
N SER A 251 -9.82 -8.73 -5.22
CA SER A 251 -9.42 -9.82 -6.12
C SER A 251 -9.91 -11.18 -5.63
N ILE A 252 -9.88 -11.45 -4.33
CA ILE A 252 -10.48 -12.67 -3.74
C ILE A 252 -12.00 -12.67 -3.91
N LEU A 253 -12.66 -11.54 -3.60
CA LEU A 253 -14.11 -11.42 -3.68
C LEU A 253 -14.62 -11.53 -5.12
N VAL A 254 -13.95 -10.89 -6.08
CA VAL A 254 -14.36 -10.89 -7.49
C VAL A 254 -14.29 -12.28 -8.13
N ARG A 255 -13.41 -13.15 -7.64
CA ARG A 255 -13.34 -14.53 -8.06
C ARG A 255 -14.64 -15.28 -7.76
N ARG A 256 -15.27 -15.02 -6.60
CA ARG A 256 -16.48 -15.69 -6.14
C ARG A 256 -17.78 -15.02 -6.62
N GLY A 257 -17.68 -13.93 -7.37
CA GLY A 257 -18.82 -13.23 -7.97
C GLY A 257 -18.43 -11.85 -8.50
N SER A 258 -19.20 -11.33 -9.44
CA SER A 258 -18.84 -10.14 -10.24
C SER A 258 -18.76 -8.82 -9.46
N ASP A 259 -19.27 -8.72 -8.23
CA ASP A 259 -19.16 -7.50 -7.42
C ASP A 259 -18.01 -7.62 -6.40
N PRO A 260 -16.87 -6.90 -6.61
CA PRO A 260 -15.74 -6.93 -5.69
C PRO A 260 -15.96 -6.14 -4.40
N THR A 261 -17.11 -5.47 -4.26
CA THR A 261 -17.44 -4.64 -3.09
C THR A 261 -18.38 -5.32 -2.11
N ARG A 262 -18.67 -6.60 -2.33
CA ARG A 262 -19.52 -7.40 -1.42
C ARG A 262 -18.93 -7.48 -0.03
N ASP A 263 -19.78 -7.75 0.94
CA ASP A 263 -19.32 -7.96 2.29
C ASP A 263 -18.62 -9.32 2.40
N ILE A 264 -17.34 -9.30 2.80
CA ILE A 264 -16.52 -10.49 2.95
C ILE A 264 -17.08 -11.44 4.01
N HIS A 265 -17.73 -10.89 5.05
CA HIS A 265 -18.33 -11.68 6.11
C HIS A 265 -19.46 -12.58 5.55
N SER A 266 -20.36 -12.02 4.77
CA SER A 266 -21.42 -12.78 4.12
C SER A 266 -20.93 -13.83 3.13
N GLU A 267 -19.67 -13.73 2.68
CA GLU A 267 -19.07 -14.71 1.77
C GLU A 267 -18.64 -16.00 2.46
N PHE A 268 -18.18 -15.94 3.71
CA PHE A 268 -17.54 -17.07 4.38
C PHE A 268 -18.29 -17.57 5.62
N THR A 269 -19.24 -16.82 6.20
CA THR A 269 -19.96 -17.20 7.42
C THR A 269 -21.31 -17.89 7.21
N GLY A 270 -21.75 -18.08 5.98
CA GLY A 270 -23.07 -18.63 5.62
C GLY A 270 -23.29 -20.13 5.90
N GLY A 271 -22.73 -20.70 7.00
CA GLY A 271 -22.75 -22.13 7.29
C GLY A 271 -23.94 -22.65 8.12
N ASP A 272 -24.48 -21.87 9.09
CA ASP A 272 -25.33 -22.43 10.13
C ASP A 272 -26.66 -21.72 10.42
N SER A 273 -27.07 -20.72 9.67
CA SER A 273 -28.36 -20.06 9.87
C SER A 273 -29.33 -20.36 8.74
N LEU A 274 -30.51 -20.85 9.07
CA LEU A 274 -31.67 -21.15 8.23
C LEU A 274 -31.77 -20.30 6.95
N GLY A 275 -31.30 -20.82 5.81
CA GLY A 275 -31.31 -20.14 4.51
C GLY A 275 -30.17 -20.45 3.57
N SER A 276 -29.33 -21.40 3.91
CA SER A 276 -28.05 -21.69 3.23
C SER A 276 -28.11 -22.01 1.73
N ALA A 277 -29.24 -22.47 1.20
CA ALA A 277 -29.42 -22.74 -0.23
C ALA A 277 -29.54 -21.45 -1.07
N GLY A 278 -30.18 -20.40 -0.53
CA GLY A 278 -30.30 -19.10 -1.22
C GLY A 278 -29.02 -18.26 -1.21
N ALA A 279 -28.21 -18.38 -0.15
CA ALA A 279 -26.93 -17.65 -0.03
C ALA A 279 -25.83 -18.19 -0.97
N ARG A 280 -25.91 -19.47 -1.39
CA ARG A 280 -25.01 -20.10 -2.35
C ARG A 280 -25.44 -19.91 -3.80
N ALA A 281 -26.71 -19.63 -4.06
CA ALA A 281 -27.23 -19.43 -5.40
C ALA A 281 -26.56 -18.21 -6.06
N GLY A 282 -25.87 -18.44 -7.18
CA GLY A 282 -25.20 -17.40 -7.96
C GLY A 282 -23.77 -17.06 -7.54
N LYS A 283 -23.17 -17.82 -6.60
CA LYS A 283 -21.74 -17.69 -6.29
C LYS A 283 -20.92 -18.64 -7.15
N ASP A 284 -19.85 -18.09 -7.73
CA ASP A 284 -18.81 -18.92 -8.36
C ASP A 284 -17.97 -19.59 -7.25
N PHE A 285 -17.55 -20.83 -7.47
CA PHE A 285 -16.74 -21.60 -6.52
C PHE A 285 -17.38 -21.70 -5.11
N ALA A 286 -18.71 -21.91 -5.05
CA ALA A 286 -19.50 -21.87 -3.83
C ALA A 286 -19.09 -22.93 -2.78
N GLU A 287 -18.52 -24.05 -3.23
CA GLU A 287 -18.10 -25.18 -2.37
C GLU A 287 -16.75 -24.96 -1.68
N GLU A 288 -15.99 -23.92 -2.06
CA GLU A 288 -14.69 -23.65 -1.46
C GLU A 288 -14.85 -23.05 -0.06
N ASP A 289 -14.07 -23.60 0.87
CA ASP A 289 -13.86 -22.97 2.15
C ASP A 289 -13.02 -21.68 2.04
N ARG A 290 -12.81 -20.99 3.14
CA ARG A 290 -12.06 -19.74 3.19
C ARG A 290 -10.63 -19.92 2.69
N ASP A 291 -9.93 -20.91 3.20
CA ASP A 291 -8.49 -21.08 2.94
C ASP A 291 -8.24 -21.43 1.49
N THR A 292 -9.04 -22.32 0.93
CA THR A 292 -9.04 -22.63 -0.51
C THR A 292 -9.35 -21.38 -1.33
N ALA A 293 -10.33 -20.57 -0.95
CA ALA A 293 -10.69 -19.35 -1.67
C ALA A 293 -9.56 -18.31 -1.65
N TYR A 294 -8.81 -18.20 -0.54
CA TYR A 294 -7.64 -17.32 -0.42
C TYR A 294 -6.47 -17.83 -1.28
N GLU A 295 -6.16 -19.12 -1.23
CA GLU A 295 -5.09 -19.72 -2.04
C GLU A 295 -5.38 -19.58 -3.54
N GLN A 296 -6.59 -19.95 -3.97
CA GLN A 296 -6.98 -19.86 -5.38
C GLN A 296 -7.12 -18.41 -5.84
N GLY A 297 -7.58 -17.51 -4.97
CA GLY A 297 -7.63 -16.08 -5.22
C GLY A 297 -6.24 -15.48 -5.40
N ALA A 298 -5.30 -15.85 -4.54
CA ALA A 298 -3.90 -15.43 -4.64
C ALA A 298 -3.23 -15.97 -5.92
N ALA A 299 -3.48 -17.22 -6.28
CA ALA A 299 -2.97 -17.81 -7.51
C ALA A 299 -3.50 -17.10 -8.77
N ALA A 300 -4.79 -16.77 -8.80
CA ALA A 300 -5.38 -16.02 -9.90
C ALA A 300 -4.84 -14.58 -9.99
N LEU A 301 -4.65 -13.92 -8.85
CA LEU A 301 -4.04 -12.59 -8.77
C LEU A 301 -2.58 -12.61 -9.25
N GLN A 302 -1.82 -13.63 -8.88
CA GLN A 302 -0.45 -13.79 -9.35
C GLN A 302 -0.39 -13.95 -10.89
N ARG A 303 -1.28 -14.76 -11.50
CA ARG A 303 -1.36 -14.87 -12.96
C ARG A 303 -1.72 -13.54 -13.62
N ALA A 304 -2.61 -12.75 -13.02
CA ALA A 304 -2.93 -11.42 -13.50
C ALA A 304 -1.72 -10.46 -13.45
N VAL A 305 -0.91 -10.54 -12.40
CA VAL A 305 0.36 -9.80 -12.29
C VAL A 305 1.35 -10.23 -13.35
N GLU A 306 1.55 -11.54 -13.52
CA GLU A 306 2.45 -12.08 -14.54
C GLU A 306 2.03 -11.68 -15.95
N PHE A 307 0.73 -11.65 -16.24
CA PHE A 307 0.20 -11.12 -17.49
C PHE A 307 0.56 -9.65 -17.69
N LEU A 308 0.38 -8.81 -16.65
CA LEU A 308 0.73 -7.40 -16.73
C LEU A 308 2.22 -7.18 -17.03
N GLN A 309 3.08 -7.95 -16.40
CA GLN A 309 4.53 -7.88 -16.60
C GLN A 309 4.97 -8.37 -17.96
N ARG A 310 4.49 -9.55 -18.39
CA ARG A 310 4.97 -10.22 -19.61
C ARG A 310 4.29 -9.74 -20.89
N HIS A 311 3.01 -9.38 -20.81
CA HIS A 311 2.19 -9.08 -22.00
C HIS A 311 1.76 -7.63 -22.11
N ALA A 312 1.61 -6.90 -21.00
CA ALA A 312 1.11 -5.53 -20.99
C ALA A 312 2.19 -4.47 -20.70
N ALA A 313 3.46 -4.86 -20.54
CA ALA A 313 4.57 -3.95 -20.24
C ALA A 313 4.35 -3.11 -18.95
N VAL A 314 3.65 -3.66 -17.96
CA VAL A 314 3.45 -3.04 -16.64
C VAL A 314 4.29 -3.78 -15.62
N PRO A 315 5.53 -3.36 -15.35
CA PRO A 315 6.47 -4.14 -14.56
C PRO A 315 6.19 -4.10 -13.05
N HIS A 316 5.55 -3.05 -12.54
CA HIS A 316 5.40 -2.82 -11.12
C HIS A 316 4.06 -2.14 -10.80
N VAL A 317 3.50 -2.39 -9.61
CA VAL A 317 2.20 -1.83 -9.15
C VAL A 317 2.16 -0.31 -9.18
N ALA A 318 3.28 0.37 -8.91
CA ALA A 318 3.38 1.83 -9.01
C ALA A 318 3.17 2.38 -10.43
N PHE A 319 3.33 1.54 -11.47
CA PHE A 319 3.09 1.89 -12.88
C PHE A 319 1.66 1.56 -13.32
N LEU A 320 0.91 0.83 -12.51
CA LEU A 320 -0.48 0.48 -12.80
C LEU A 320 -1.36 1.74 -12.78
N SER A 321 -2.01 2.05 -13.90
CA SER A 321 -2.86 3.23 -14.02
C SER A 321 -4.10 3.14 -13.13
N TYR A 322 -4.76 1.99 -13.12
CA TYR A 322 -5.99 1.75 -12.36
C TYR A 322 -6.01 0.36 -11.72
N GLU A 323 -6.06 0.31 -10.39
CA GLU A 323 -6.10 -0.93 -9.62
C GLU A 323 -7.30 -1.83 -9.97
N ALA A 324 -8.42 -1.23 -10.37
CA ALA A 324 -9.60 -1.96 -10.79
C ALA A 324 -9.35 -2.91 -11.97
N LEU A 325 -8.40 -2.61 -12.85
CA LEU A 325 -8.07 -3.48 -13.99
C LEU A 325 -7.39 -4.77 -13.52
N LEU A 326 -6.58 -4.70 -12.47
CA LEU A 326 -5.98 -5.88 -11.86
C LEU A 326 -7.06 -6.81 -11.27
N VAL A 327 -8.09 -6.24 -10.63
CA VAL A 327 -9.23 -7.00 -10.10
C VAL A 327 -9.99 -7.72 -11.22
N VAL A 328 -10.25 -7.04 -12.34
CA VAL A 328 -10.92 -7.66 -13.51
C VAL A 328 -10.07 -8.80 -14.08
N LEU A 329 -8.77 -8.58 -14.26
CA LEU A 329 -7.83 -9.60 -14.73
C LEU A 329 -7.80 -10.80 -13.78
N THR A 330 -7.83 -10.57 -12.46
CA THR A 330 -7.87 -11.67 -11.49
C THR A 330 -9.10 -12.56 -11.70
N ARG A 331 -10.29 -11.98 -11.95
CA ARG A 331 -11.48 -12.77 -12.25
C ARG A 331 -11.32 -13.58 -13.54
N PHE A 332 -10.76 -12.99 -14.57
CA PHE A 332 -10.51 -13.70 -15.82
C PHE A 332 -9.57 -14.89 -15.60
N PHE A 333 -8.42 -14.68 -14.96
CA PHE A 333 -7.45 -15.73 -14.67
C PHE A 333 -7.91 -16.76 -13.62
N ALA A 334 -8.99 -16.45 -12.88
CA ALA A 334 -9.62 -17.42 -11.99
C ALA A 334 -10.42 -18.49 -12.77
N PHE A 335 -11.03 -18.12 -13.89
CA PHE A 335 -11.74 -19.05 -14.76
C PHE A 335 -10.84 -19.67 -15.84
N PHE A 336 -9.90 -18.88 -16.34
CA PHE A 336 -9.00 -19.26 -17.44
C PHE A 336 -7.55 -19.13 -17.00
N PRO A 337 -7.01 -20.12 -16.24
CA PRO A 337 -5.63 -20.06 -15.72
C PRO A 337 -4.56 -20.01 -16.82
N ASP A 338 -4.82 -20.71 -17.94
CA ASP A 338 -3.92 -20.86 -19.07
C ASP A 338 -4.62 -20.46 -20.38
N PRO A 339 -4.87 -19.15 -20.60
CA PRO A 339 -5.62 -18.69 -21.75
C PRO A 339 -4.80 -18.80 -23.04
N SER A 340 -5.50 -18.88 -24.16
CA SER A 340 -4.88 -18.92 -25.49
C SER A 340 -4.04 -17.67 -25.78
N THR A 341 -3.03 -17.81 -26.64
CA THR A 341 -2.17 -16.68 -27.07
C THR A 341 -2.99 -15.55 -27.68
N ASN A 342 -4.07 -15.85 -28.39
CA ASN A 342 -4.97 -14.85 -28.93
C ASN A 342 -5.72 -14.09 -27.82
N SER A 343 -6.24 -14.78 -26.82
CA SER A 343 -6.88 -14.16 -25.66
C SER A 343 -5.91 -13.26 -24.88
N LEU A 344 -4.67 -13.68 -24.70
CA LEU A 344 -3.63 -12.83 -24.08
C LEU A 344 -3.38 -11.56 -24.90
N ARG A 345 -3.31 -11.66 -26.25
CA ARG A 345 -3.18 -10.50 -27.13
C ARG A 345 -4.38 -9.54 -27.01
N LEU A 346 -5.59 -10.09 -27.04
CA LEU A 346 -6.82 -9.31 -26.92
C LEU A 346 -7.00 -8.71 -25.50
N LEU A 347 -6.60 -9.42 -24.44
CA LEU A 347 -6.58 -8.87 -23.09
C LEU A 347 -5.59 -7.69 -22.95
N ARG A 348 -4.40 -7.76 -23.57
CA ARG A 348 -3.47 -6.63 -23.63
C ARG A 348 -4.13 -5.44 -24.31
N ARG A 349 -4.77 -5.67 -25.47
CA ARG A 349 -5.53 -4.65 -26.19
C ARG A 349 -6.62 -4.04 -25.32
N TRP A 350 -7.43 -4.86 -24.66
CA TRP A 350 -8.45 -4.40 -23.74
C TRP A 350 -7.86 -3.58 -22.59
N TYR A 351 -6.78 -4.04 -21.96
CA TYR A 351 -6.15 -3.35 -20.85
C TYR A 351 -5.72 -1.93 -21.25
N TRP A 352 -5.05 -1.79 -22.38
CA TRP A 352 -4.56 -0.48 -22.83
C TRP A 352 -5.66 0.41 -23.39
N ARG A 353 -6.65 -0.13 -24.10
CA ARG A 353 -7.84 0.63 -24.48
C ARG A 353 -8.61 1.13 -23.27
N THR A 354 -8.77 0.30 -22.23
CA THR A 354 -9.42 0.70 -20.97
C THR A 354 -8.59 1.73 -20.22
N THR A 355 -7.27 1.63 -20.25
CA THR A 355 -6.37 2.63 -19.66
C THR A 355 -6.54 3.99 -20.32
N ALA A 356 -6.73 4.04 -21.64
CA ALA A 356 -6.94 5.27 -22.41
C ALA A 356 -8.37 5.83 -22.26
N ALA A 357 -9.38 5.01 -22.51
CA ALA A 357 -10.77 5.44 -22.65
C ALA A 357 -11.61 5.27 -21.36
N GLY A 358 -11.18 4.43 -20.42
CA GLY A 358 -11.96 4.07 -19.23
C GLY A 358 -12.48 5.27 -18.44
N PRO A 359 -11.69 6.31 -18.13
CA PRO A 359 -12.16 7.48 -17.41
C PRO A 359 -13.37 8.16 -18.06
N VAL A 360 -13.43 8.16 -19.37
CA VAL A 360 -14.54 8.78 -20.13
C VAL A 360 -15.73 7.84 -20.21
N VAL A 361 -15.51 6.57 -20.59
CA VAL A 361 -16.55 5.54 -20.70
C VAL A 361 -17.30 5.37 -19.38
N PHE A 362 -16.60 5.37 -18.26
CA PHE A 362 -17.18 5.23 -16.91
C PHE A 362 -17.37 6.56 -16.18
N ARG A 363 -17.35 7.69 -16.89
CA ARG A 363 -17.59 9.04 -16.35
C ARG A 363 -16.76 9.37 -15.10
N GLY A 364 -15.51 8.93 -15.07
CA GLY A 364 -14.61 9.09 -13.93
C GLY A 364 -14.91 8.20 -12.73
N SER A 365 -15.91 7.33 -12.79
CA SER A 365 -16.28 6.45 -11.68
C SER A 365 -15.53 5.11 -11.72
N PHE A 366 -14.42 5.02 -10.98
CA PHE A 366 -13.66 3.77 -10.83
C PHE A 366 -14.48 2.66 -10.16
N SER A 367 -15.44 3.00 -9.29
CA SER A 367 -16.35 2.04 -8.66
C SER A 367 -17.31 1.43 -9.69
N GLN A 368 -17.80 2.20 -10.66
CA GLN A 368 -18.61 1.67 -11.76
C GLN A 368 -17.78 0.74 -12.65
N MET A 369 -16.55 1.13 -12.99
CA MET A 369 -15.64 0.29 -13.75
C MET A 369 -15.37 -1.05 -13.05
N ALA A 370 -15.07 -1.01 -11.75
CA ALA A 370 -14.79 -2.20 -10.95
C ALA A 370 -15.99 -3.16 -10.82
N ARG A 371 -17.23 -2.68 -10.97
CA ARG A 371 -18.45 -3.51 -10.94
C ARG A 371 -18.89 -3.96 -12.33
N ALA A 372 -18.81 -3.08 -13.33
CA ALA A 372 -19.34 -3.35 -14.67
C ALA A 372 -18.48 -4.32 -15.48
N LEU A 373 -17.16 -4.26 -15.33
CA LEU A 373 -16.25 -5.09 -16.12
C LEU A 373 -16.21 -6.55 -15.66
N PRO A 374 -16.13 -6.88 -14.36
CA PRO A 374 -16.13 -8.28 -13.94
C PRO A 374 -17.37 -9.06 -14.35
N SER A 375 -18.52 -8.38 -14.44
CA SER A 375 -19.79 -9.03 -14.87
C SER A 375 -19.81 -9.43 -16.35
N ARG A 376 -18.83 -8.99 -17.15
CA ARG A 376 -18.68 -9.37 -18.55
C ARG A 376 -17.89 -10.66 -18.77
N ILE A 377 -17.31 -11.19 -17.71
CA ILE A 377 -16.52 -12.43 -17.75
C ILE A 377 -17.48 -13.60 -17.52
N ASP A 378 -17.65 -14.40 -18.55
CA ASP A 378 -18.43 -15.64 -18.55
C ASP A 378 -17.47 -16.80 -18.32
N ARG A 379 -17.74 -17.62 -17.29
CA ARG A 379 -16.88 -18.74 -16.89
C ARG A 379 -16.80 -19.84 -17.95
N ASP A 380 -17.78 -19.92 -18.83
CA ASP A 380 -17.90 -20.99 -19.82
C ASP A 380 -17.32 -20.59 -21.20
N SER A 381 -16.87 -19.30 -21.36
CA SER A 381 -16.35 -18.80 -22.63
C SER A 381 -15.17 -17.84 -22.46
N GLU A 382 -13.96 -18.34 -22.67
CA GLU A 382 -12.73 -17.53 -22.63
C GLU A 382 -12.79 -16.38 -23.65
N GLN A 383 -12.98 -16.73 -24.92
CA GLN A 383 -13.02 -15.75 -26.01
C GLN A 383 -14.22 -14.81 -25.91
N GLY A 384 -15.38 -15.33 -25.56
CA GLY A 384 -16.59 -14.53 -25.33
C GLY A 384 -16.38 -13.48 -24.23
N SER A 385 -15.69 -13.85 -23.15
CA SER A 385 -15.32 -12.95 -22.05
C SER A 385 -14.43 -11.81 -22.52
N VAL A 386 -13.36 -12.09 -23.26
CA VAL A 386 -12.44 -11.07 -23.76
C VAL A 386 -13.14 -10.13 -24.74
N GLN A 387 -13.96 -10.68 -25.65
CA GLN A 387 -14.75 -9.88 -26.60
C GLN A 387 -15.80 -9.01 -25.87
N ALA A 388 -16.46 -9.54 -24.84
CA ALA A 388 -17.41 -8.76 -24.05
C ALA A 388 -16.75 -7.60 -23.32
N LEU A 389 -15.53 -7.79 -22.81
CA LEU A 389 -14.72 -6.73 -22.20
C LEU A 389 -14.33 -5.66 -23.23
N LEU A 390 -13.90 -6.05 -24.43
CA LEU A 390 -13.54 -5.12 -25.51
C LEU A 390 -14.74 -4.31 -26.00
N ARG A 391 -15.93 -4.93 -26.13
CA ARG A 391 -17.15 -4.25 -26.56
C ARG A 391 -17.56 -3.10 -25.62
N VAL A 392 -17.27 -3.20 -24.32
CA VAL A 392 -17.59 -2.13 -23.35
C VAL A 392 -16.81 -0.86 -23.67
N ILE A 393 -15.57 -1.00 -24.11
CA ILE A 393 -14.67 0.12 -24.41
C ILE A 393 -14.86 0.61 -25.85
N GLY A 394 -15.16 -0.31 -26.77
CA GLY A 394 -15.26 -0.03 -28.20
C GLY A 394 -13.91 -0.12 -28.92
N ASN A 395 -13.95 0.16 -30.23
CA ASN A 395 -12.82 -0.03 -31.15
C ASN A 395 -12.36 1.30 -31.83
N GLU A 396 -12.77 2.44 -31.31
CA GLU A 396 -12.42 3.73 -31.90
C GLU A 396 -11.51 4.52 -30.98
N ASP A 397 -10.42 5.06 -31.52
CA ASP A 397 -9.50 5.97 -30.83
C ASP A 397 -10.14 7.36 -30.65
N ARG A 398 -11.15 7.40 -29.81
CA ARG A 398 -11.85 8.66 -29.45
C ARG A 398 -11.20 9.37 -28.26
N TYR A 399 -10.34 8.69 -27.53
CA TYR A 399 -9.82 9.14 -26.26
C TYR A 399 -8.32 8.83 -26.15
N PRO A 400 -7.48 9.53 -26.92
CA PRO A 400 -6.04 9.29 -26.86
C PRO A 400 -5.49 9.65 -25.48
N LEU A 401 -4.57 8.83 -24.98
CA LEU A 401 -3.69 9.26 -23.91
C LEU A 401 -2.72 10.29 -24.46
N ASP A 402 -2.92 11.55 -24.08
CA ASP A 402 -2.04 12.63 -24.53
C ASP A 402 -0.65 12.50 -23.92
N PHE A 403 0.37 12.83 -24.71
CA PHE A 403 1.72 13.01 -24.20
C PHE A 403 1.75 14.29 -23.35
N PRO A 404 2.01 14.22 -22.05
CA PRO A 404 1.85 15.35 -21.15
C PRO A 404 2.99 16.37 -21.29
N GLY A 405 2.66 17.63 -21.27
CA GLY A 405 3.67 18.71 -21.17
C GLY A 405 4.38 18.75 -19.81
N GLN A 406 3.78 18.15 -18.79
CA GLN A 406 4.35 18.02 -17.44
C GLN A 406 4.31 16.56 -16.96
N PHE A 407 5.47 16.05 -16.60
CA PHE A 407 5.59 14.69 -16.08
C PHE A 407 5.34 14.62 -14.57
N ARG A 408 4.30 13.87 -14.19
CA ARG A 408 3.92 13.63 -12.79
C ARG A 408 3.62 12.15 -12.59
N THR A 409 4.44 11.46 -11.81
CA THR A 409 4.41 9.99 -11.63
C THR A 409 3.08 9.43 -11.09
N ASN A 410 2.19 10.26 -10.57
CA ASN A 410 0.86 9.86 -10.09
C ASN A 410 -0.26 9.98 -11.14
N HIS A 411 0.00 10.55 -12.32
CA HIS A 411 -0.99 10.67 -13.38
C HIS A 411 -0.98 9.44 -14.30
N ALA A 412 -2.16 9.02 -14.76
CA ALA A 412 -2.31 7.83 -15.61
C ALA A 412 -1.48 7.92 -16.92
N SER A 413 -1.46 9.08 -17.59
CA SER A 413 -0.64 9.29 -18.77
C SER A 413 0.87 9.16 -18.49
N SER A 414 1.34 9.68 -17.37
CA SER A 414 2.75 9.53 -16.97
C SER A 414 3.11 8.10 -16.60
N LYS A 415 2.19 7.34 -15.99
CA LYS A 415 2.37 5.92 -15.74
C LYS A 415 2.43 5.11 -17.04
N ALA A 416 1.59 5.44 -18.01
CA ALA A 416 1.65 4.84 -19.34
C ALA A 416 2.98 5.13 -20.06
N ILE A 417 3.51 6.37 -19.93
CA ILE A 417 4.86 6.70 -20.42
C ILE A 417 5.93 5.86 -19.74
N LEU A 418 5.88 5.68 -18.42
CA LEU A 418 6.82 4.83 -17.70
C LEU A 418 6.79 3.39 -18.19
N CYS A 419 5.59 2.85 -18.48
CA CYS A 419 5.45 1.54 -19.11
C CYS A 419 6.09 1.50 -20.51
N SER A 420 5.90 2.55 -21.32
CA SER A 420 6.53 2.64 -22.64
C SER A 420 8.06 2.76 -22.57
N TRP A 421 8.60 3.42 -21.55
CA TRP A 421 10.05 3.46 -21.32
C TRP A 421 10.59 2.10 -20.86
N TRP A 422 9.85 1.41 -20.00
CA TRP A 422 10.21 0.06 -19.58
C TRP A 422 10.25 -0.93 -20.75
N ASP A 423 9.34 -0.80 -21.69
CA ASP A 423 9.29 -1.61 -22.92
C ASP A 423 10.54 -1.43 -23.82
N ARG A 424 11.31 -0.33 -23.65
CA ARG A 424 12.63 -0.11 -24.27
C ARG A 424 13.77 -0.88 -23.60
N SER A 425 13.51 -1.53 -22.47
CA SER A 425 14.54 -2.21 -21.68
C SER A 425 15.68 -1.25 -21.30
N PRO A 426 15.40 -0.24 -20.47
CA PRO A 426 16.40 0.76 -20.08
C PRO A 426 17.59 0.11 -19.39
N ARG A 427 18.78 0.73 -19.54
CA ARG A 427 20.04 0.19 -19.05
C ARG A 427 20.67 1.10 -18.00
N SER A 428 21.46 0.51 -17.11
CA SER A 428 22.28 1.25 -16.14
C SER A 428 23.43 1.98 -16.85
N PHE A 429 23.64 3.26 -16.51
CA PHE A 429 24.79 4.03 -16.99
C PHE A 429 26.12 3.56 -16.42
N GLU A 430 26.11 2.80 -15.34
CA GLU A 430 27.31 2.28 -14.68
C GLU A 430 27.73 0.94 -15.24
N SER A 431 26.80 -0.03 -15.28
CA SER A 431 27.09 -1.40 -15.69
C SER A 431 26.82 -1.67 -17.18
N GLY A 432 26.02 -0.84 -17.85
CA GLY A 432 25.50 -1.11 -19.19
C GLY A 432 24.47 -2.23 -19.26
N GLU A 433 24.15 -2.87 -18.13
CA GLU A 433 23.18 -3.95 -18.04
C GLU A 433 21.74 -3.44 -18.08
N ARG A 434 20.80 -4.28 -18.50
CA ARG A 434 19.38 -3.97 -18.47
C ARG A 434 18.87 -3.99 -17.05
N PHE A 435 17.98 -3.06 -16.73
CA PHE A 435 17.26 -3.12 -15.46
C PHE A 435 16.22 -4.25 -15.49
N GLU A 436 16.16 -4.97 -14.37
CA GLU A 436 15.19 -6.04 -14.15
C GLU A 436 14.06 -5.55 -13.21
N VAL A 437 12.97 -6.30 -13.14
CA VAL A 437 11.83 -5.96 -12.27
C VAL A 437 12.25 -5.82 -10.81
N HIS A 438 13.24 -6.61 -10.36
CA HIS A 438 13.75 -6.58 -9.00
C HIS A 438 14.46 -5.25 -8.67
N ASP A 439 15.07 -4.58 -9.65
CA ASP A 439 15.68 -3.26 -9.45
C ASP A 439 14.59 -2.21 -9.18
N LEU A 440 13.45 -2.29 -9.88
CA LEU A 440 12.29 -1.46 -9.61
C LEU A 440 11.72 -1.71 -8.21
N ALA A 441 11.56 -2.97 -7.83
CA ALA A 441 11.06 -3.35 -6.53
C ALA A 441 11.98 -2.84 -5.41
N ALA A 442 13.29 -2.99 -5.56
CA ALA A 442 14.29 -2.54 -4.59
C ALA A 442 14.26 -1.01 -4.38
N ILE A 443 14.18 -0.22 -5.46
CA ILE A 443 14.23 1.25 -5.37
C ILE A 443 12.90 1.86 -4.94
N ILE A 444 11.77 1.28 -5.34
CA ILE A 444 10.45 1.76 -4.96
C ILE A 444 10.12 1.34 -3.51
N GLY A 445 10.52 0.13 -3.11
CA GLY A 445 10.26 -0.43 -1.79
C GLY A 445 8.76 -0.41 -1.45
N GLU A 446 8.42 -0.05 -0.23
CA GLU A 446 7.02 0.05 0.23
C GLU A 446 6.25 1.27 -0.30
N LYS A 447 6.87 2.11 -1.13
CA LYS A 447 6.21 3.30 -1.67
C LYS A 447 5.23 2.92 -2.79
N THR A 448 4.08 3.55 -2.79
CA THR A 448 3.03 3.35 -3.81
C THR A 448 3.21 4.23 -5.05
N THR A 449 4.31 4.94 -5.17
CA THR A 449 4.58 5.91 -6.23
C THR A 449 5.84 5.56 -6.99
N ALA A 450 5.81 5.70 -8.31
CA ALA A 450 6.96 5.49 -9.18
C ALA A 450 8.06 6.58 -9.06
N ARG A 451 7.92 7.58 -8.20
CA ARG A 451 8.87 8.70 -8.08
C ARG A 451 10.31 8.26 -7.82
N PRO A 452 10.60 7.24 -6.97
CA PRO A 452 11.98 6.80 -6.75
C PRO A 452 12.69 6.20 -7.98
N SER A 453 11.94 5.61 -8.91
CA SER A 453 12.49 4.98 -10.11
C SER A 453 12.87 5.96 -11.23
N VAL A 454 12.64 7.26 -11.04
CA VAL A 454 12.93 8.28 -12.06
C VAL A 454 13.87 9.35 -11.54
N GLN A 455 14.83 9.73 -12.37
CA GLN A 455 15.78 10.79 -12.08
C GLN A 455 15.66 11.93 -13.08
N ARG A 456 15.90 13.17 -12.63
CA ARG A 456 15.99 14.34 -13.52
C ARG A 456 17.39 14.46 -14.08
N VAL A 457 17.45 14.82 -15.36
CA VAL A 457 18.72 15.06 -16.08
C VAL A 457 19.30 16.43 -15.72
N TYR A 458 18.45 17.47 -15.76
CA TYR A 458 18.91 18.85 -15.56
C TYR A 458 18.11 19.60 -14.50
N SER A 459 18.79 20.56 -13.86
CA SER A 459 18.18 21.52 -12.94
C SER A 459 17.28 22.52 -13.67
N GLN A 460 16.47 23.25 -12.90
CA GLN A 460 15.57 24.26 -13.46
C GLN A 460 16.32 25.38 -14.20
N SER A 461 17.50 25.77 -13.73
CA SER A 461 18.34 26.77 -14.37
C SER A 461 18.85 26.35 -15.75
N ALA A 462 19.19 25.08 -15.94
CA ALA A 462 19.66 24.52 -17.20
C ALA A 462 18.50 24.18 -18.15
N ALA A 463 17.42 23.58 -17.66
CA ALA A 463 16.28 23.13 -18.46
C ALA A 463 15.27 24.24 -18.81
N GLY A 464 15.20 25.30 -18.01
CA GLY A 464 14.23 26.40 -18.19
C GLY A 464 12.77 25.94 -18.18
N SER A 465 12.00 26.28 -19.22
CA SER A 465 10.59 25.87 -19.36
C SER A 465 10.41 24.35 -19.55
N LEU A 466 11.44 23.62 -19.96
CA LEU A 466 11.43 22.17 -20.15
C LEU A 466 11.70 21.38 -18.86
N TYR A 467 11.95 22.06 -17.75
CA TYR A 467 12.19 21.42 -16.45
C TYR A 467 11.14 20.38 -16.03
N PRO A 468 9.81 20.63 -16.17
CA PRO A 468 8.78 19.65 -15.83
C PRO A 468 8.46 18.65 -16.97
N SER A 469 9.07 18.77 -18.14
CA SER A 469 8.75 17.94 -19.30
C SER A 469 9.26 16.51 -19.15
N PRO A 470 8.62 15.51 -19.79
CA PRO A 470 9.09 14.12 -19.79
C PRO A 470 10.56 13.98 -20.23
N GLY A 471 11.01 14.80 -21.20
CA GLY A 471 12.39 14.80 -21.70
C GLY A 471 13.45 15.02 -20.63
N ASN A 472 13.09 15.68 -19.54
CA ASN A 472 14.02 15.94 -18.42
C ASN A 472 14.03 14.81 -17.38
N PHE A 473 13.45 13.65 -17.68
CA PHE A 473 13.45 12.50 -16.78
C PHE A 473 13.95 11.25 -17.47
N LEU A 474 14.64 10.41 -16.73
CA LEU A 474 15.03 9.07 -17.12
C LEU A 474 14.42 8.05 -16.15
N LEU A 475 14.07 6.88 -16.66
CA LEU A 475 13.73 5.73 -15.83
C LEU A 475 15.04 5.05 -15.43
N LEU A 476 15.46 5.28 -14.20
CA LEU A 476 16.72 4.81 -13.62
C LEU A 476 16.45 4.27 -12.21
N PRO A 477 16.08 3.01 -12.07
CA PRO A 477 15.93 2.36 -10.77
C PRO A 477 17.29 1.98 -10.17
N SER A 478 18.08 3.00 -9.79
CA SER A 478 19.39 2.85 -9.13
C SER A 478 19.41 3.58 -7.81
N THR A 479 20.04 2.98 -6.81
CA THR A 479 20.29 3.56 -5.47
C THR A 479 21.58 4.34 -5.39
N GLU A 480 22.45 4.19 -6.37
CA GLU A 480 23.76 4.81 -6.35
C GLU A 480 23.65 6.32 -6.66
N ASP A 481 24.50 7.10 -6.03
CA ASP A 481 24.61 8.55 -6.23
C ASP A 481 25.67 8.76 -7.32
N PRO A 482 25.30 8.64 -8.62
CA PRO A 482 26.25 8.71 -9.71
C PRO A 482 26.77 10.14 -9.88
N ALA A 483 27.89 10.27 -10.57
CA ALA A 483 28.23 11.51 -11.25
C ALA A 483 26.98 12.11 -11.91
N PRO A 484 26.82 13.45 -12.00
CA PRO A 484 25.59 14.04 -12.52
C PRO A 484 25.16 13.33 -13.80
N ILE A 485 23.93 12.80 -13.81
CA ILE A 485 23.44 11.96 -14.93
C ILE A 485 23.60 12.67 -16.29
N SER A 486 23.59 14.00 -16.28
CA SER A 486 23.90 14.83 -17.43
C SER A 486 25.31 14.58 -17.99
N GLU A 487 26.31 14.42 -17.10
CA GLU A 487 27.70 14.11 -17.50
C GLU A 487 27.81 12.68 -18.03
N ALA A 488 27.11 11.73 -17.38
CA ALA A 488 27.07 10.35 -17.86
C ALA A 488 26.48 10.25 -19.28
N ILE A 489 25.45 11.06 -19.60
CA ILE A 489 24.89 11.15 -20.96
C ILE A 489 25.91 11.80 -21.91
N GLU A 490 26.51 12.92 -21.53
CA GLU A 490 27.39 13.72 -22.38
C GLU A 490 28.62 12.93 -22.82
N PHE A 491 29.24 12.17 -21.89
CA PHE A 491 30.45 11.41 -22.13
C PHE A 491 30.22 9.96 -22.58
N SER A 492 28.98 9.49 -22.63
CA SER A 492 28.68 8.13 -23.07
C SER A 492 28.96 7.95 -24.56
N THR A 493 29.71 6.88 -24.87
CA THR A 493 29.94 6.42 -26.25
C THR A 493 29.12 5.17 -26.61
N ASP A 494 28.37 4.60 -25.66
CA ASP A 494 27.52 3.44 -25.87
C ASP A 494 26.17 3.86 -26.46
N GLU A 495 26.05 3.71 -27.78
CA GLU A 495 24.80 4.03 -28.49
C GLU A 495 23.61 3.18 -28.02
N LYS A 496 23.82 1.91 -27.68
CA LYS A 496 22.73 1.01 -27.23
C LYS A 496 22.21 1.46 -25.86
N LEU A 497 23.09 1.91 -24.98
CA LEU A 497 22.73 2.50 -23.71
C LEU A 497 21.88 3.77 -23.93
N LEU A 498 22.37 4.71 -24.71
CA LEU A 498 21.68 5.98 -24.99
C LEU A 498 20.31 5.73 -25.66
N GLU A 499 20.25 4.86 -26.67
CA GLU A 499 19.01 4.49 -27.35
C GLU A 499 17.99 3.82 -26.41
N SER A 500 18.44 3.07 -25.39
CA SER A 500 17.55 2.46 -24.39
C SER A 500 16.81 3.53 -23.57
N HIS A 501 17.39 4.73 -23.47
CA HIS A 501 16.81 5.91 -22.83
C HIS A 501 16.19 6.93 -23.80
N LEU A 502 15.97 6.52 -25.05
CA LEU A 502 15.42 7.37 -26.11
C LEU A 502 16.28 8.63 -26.33
N ILE A 503 17.59 8.42 -26.43
CA ILE A 503 18.58 9.42 -26.79
C ILE A 503 19.28 8.89 -28.05
N ASP A 504 18.88 9.40 -29.22
CA ASP A 504 19.54 9.06 -30.47
C ASP A 504 20.82 9.91 -30.71
N ARG A 505 21.55 9.57 -31.76
CA ARG A 505 22.77 10.33 -32.14
C ARG A 505 22.50 11.81 -32.35
N GLY A 506 21.31 12.18 -32.87
CA GLY A 506 20.93 13.58 -33.12
C GLY A 506 20.73 14.35 -31.83
N ALA A 507 19.98 13.77 -30.90
CA ALA A 507 19.76 14.34 -29.57
C ALA A 507 21.07 14.44 -28.79
N HIS A 508 21.89 13.36 -28.79
CA HIS A 508 23.19 13.36 -28.11
C HIS A 508 24.13 14.43 -28.67
N ARG A 509 24.25 14.53 -30.00
CA ARG A 509 25.07 15.59 -30.64
C ARG A 509 24.56 16.98 -30.28
N SER A 510 23.24 17.21 -30.25
CA SER A 510 22.66 18.50 -29.89
C SER A 510 22.97 18.94 -28.47
N LEU A 511 23.18 18.00 -27.55
CA LEU A 511 23.63 18.30 -26.19
C LEU A 511 25.01 18.99 -26.22
N ILE A 512 25.94 18.44 -27.00
CA ILE A 512 27.32 18.92 -27.11
C ILE A 512 27.39 20.26 -27.86
N GLU A 513 26.66 20.38 -28.98
CA GLU A 513 26.74 21.54 -29.86
C GLU A 513 25.83 22.71 -29.45
N SER A 514 24.66 22.43 -28.88
CA SER A 514 23.60 23.43 -28.64
C SER A 514 23.12 23.50 -27.20
N GLY A 515 23.59 22.59 -26.35
CA GLY A 515 23.32 22.55 -24.92
C GLY A 515 21.99 21.92 -24.49
N PRO A 516 21.69 21.95 -23.18
CA PRO A 516 20.63 21.16 -22.55
C PRO A 516 19.22 21.40 -23.10
N LYS A 517 18.84 22.63 -23.40
CA LYS A 517 17.49 22.95 -23.87
C LYS A 517 17.17 22.31 -25.21
N LYS A 518 18.09 22.36 -26.17
CA LYS A 518 17.91 21.77 -27.49
C LYS A 518 17.88 20.23 -27.39
N PHE A 519 18.74 19.67 -26.57
CA PHE A 519 18.71 18.24 -26.24
C PHE A 519 17.35 17.80 -25.70
N LEU A 520 16.82 18.48 -24.67
CA LEU A 520 15.54 18.16 -24.06
C LEU A 520 14.35 18.27 -25.04
N ASP A 521 14.37 19.27 -25.92
CA ASP A 521 13.36 19.47 -26.94
C ASP A 521 13.35 18.31 -27.95
N LEU A 522 14.51 17.91 -28.46
CA LEU A 522 14.64 16.76 -29.36
C LEU A 522 14.25 15.46 -28.65
N ARG A 523 14.70 15.27 -27.44
CA ARG A 523 14.35 14.08 -26.65
C ARG A 523 12.85 14.01 -26.34
N ASN A 524 12.16 15.13 -26.05
CA ASN A 524 10.70 15.15 -25.93
C ASN A 524 10.01 14.65 -27.20
N THR A 525 10.47 15.07 -28.36
CA THR A 525 9.94 14.62 -29.65
C THR A 525 10.13 13.12 -29.87
N LEU A 526 11.31 12.58 -29.51
CA LEU A 526 11.59 11.15 -29.58
C LEU A 526 10.71 10.35 -28.62
N LEU A 527 10.54 10.84 -27.39
CA LEU A 527 9.69 10.23 -26.39
C LEU A 527 8.22 10.21 -26.80
N GLU A 528 7.72 11.32 -27.36
CA GLU A 528 6.33 11.40 -27.87
C GLU A 528 6.12 10.44 -29.03
N THR A 529 7.05 10.40 -29.98
CA THR A 529 7.00 9.50 -31.13
C THR A 529 6.99 8.03 -30.68
N TRP A 530 7.87 7.67 -29.74
CA TRP A 530 7.91 6.33 -29.17
C TRP A 530 6.62 5.99 -28.43
N PHE A 531 6.13 6.90 -27.58
CA PHE A 531 4.90 6.70 -26.82
C PHE A 531 3.69 6.46 -27.73
N ARG A 532 3.54 7.24 -28.80
CA ARG A 532 2.48 7.04 -29.81
C ARG A 532 2.62 5.68 -30.50
N SER A 533 3.83 5.30 -30.89
CA SER A 533 4.12 3.99 -31.48
C SER A 533 3.79 2.85 -30.51
N PHE A 534 4.19 2.97 -29.23
CA PHE A 534 3.85 2.02 -28.19
C PHE A 534 2.33 1.88 -28.05
N LEU A 535 1.61 2.99 -27.87
CA LEU A 535 0.14 2.95 -27.75
C LEU A 535 -0.52 2.30 -28.98
N SER A 536 -0.13 2.67 -30.17
CA SER A 536 -0.67 2.08 -31.41
C SER A 536 -0.51 0.56 -31.42
N ARG A 537 0.65 0.05 -31.00
CA ARG A 537 0.97 -1.39 -30.96
C ARG A 537 0.21 -2.14 -29.86
N VAL A 538 -0.08 -1.51 -28.72
CA VAL A 538 -0.73 -2.21 -27.61
C VAL A 538 -2.25 -2.04 -27.58
N THR A 539 -2.79 -0.96 -28.15
CA THR A 539 -4.24 -0.72 -28.26
C THR A 539 -4.84 -1.31 -29.52
N GLU A 540 -4.07 -1.34 -30.61
CA GLU A 540 -4.53 -1.83 -31.93
C GLU A 540 -5.93 -1.26 -32.27
N TRP A 541 -6.14 0.06 -32.15
CA TRP A 541 -7.39 0.71 -32.52
C TRP A 541 -7.70 0.47 -34.00
N GLY A 542 -8.97 0.23 -34.32
CA GLY A 542 -9.41 -0.05 -35.69
C GLY A 542 -9.19 -1.49 -36.18
N PHE A 543 -8.45 -2.32 -35.42
CA PHE A 543 -8.32 -3.74 -35.75
C PHE A 543 -9.53 -4.54 -35.25
N GLU A 544 -9.85 -5.63 -35.95
CA GLU A 544 -10.92 -6.53 -35.53
C GLU A 544 -10.60 -7.19 -34.19
N ASP A 545 -11.63 -7.24 -33.34
CA ASP A 545 -11.57 -7.86 -32.02
C ASP A 545 -12.13 -9.31 -32.05
N THR A 546 -12.28 -9.87 -33.27
CA THR A 546 -12.75 -11.24 -33.50
C THR A 546 -11.64 -12.25 -33.38
N VAL A 547 -12.04 -13.50 -33.22
CA VAL A 547 -11.14 -14.66 -33.20
C VAL A 547 -10.48 -14.80 -34.54
N ASP A 548 -9.19 -15.15 -34.57
CA ASP A 548 -8.51 -15.47 -35.82
C ASP A 548 -9.21 -16.64 -36.50
N ILE A 549 -9.49 -16.50 -37.80
CA ILE A 549 -10.18 -17.53 -38.60
C ILE A 549 -9.48 -18.89 -38.52
N GLN A 550 -8.16 -18.92 -38.30
CA GLN A 550 -7.39 -20.13 -38.10
C GLN A 550 -7.69 -20.87 -36.80
N SER A 551 -8.36 -20.26 -35.84
CA SER A 551 -8.78 -20.86 -34.56
C SER A 551 -10.24 -21.31 -34.57
N LEU A 552 -10.96 -21.13 -35.67
CA LEU A 552 -12.27 -21.71 -35.86
C LEU A 552 -12.07 -23.14 -36.34
N ASP A 553 -12.26 -24.14 -35.45
CA ASP A 553 -12.46 -25.52 -35.88
C ASP A 553 -13.76 -25.53 -36.69
N PHE A 554 -13.62 -25.59 -37.99
CA PHE A 554 -14.70 -26.03 -38.84
C PHE A 554 -14.77 -27.54 -38.66
N ASP A 555 -15.55 -28.01 -37.69
CA ASP A 555 -15.98 -29.39 -37.66
C ASP A 555 -16.54 -29.67 -39.06
N SER A 556 -15.77 -30.45 -39.80
CA SER A 556 -16.27 -31.06 -41.04
C SER A 556 -17.37 -32.02 -40.62
N GLU A 557 -18.61 -31.57 -40.73
CA GLU A 557 -19.76 -32.46 -40.83
C GLU A 557 -19.55 -33.29 -42.10
N ASP A 558 -19.21 -34.56 -41.92
CA ASP A 558 -19.44 -35.67 -42.84
C ASP A 558 -20.19 -36.79 -42.11
#